data_6be1690e5f9ae82da788d4e98e021c7d
#
_entry.id   6be1690e5f9ae82da788d4e98e021c7d
#
_cell.length_a   1.000
_cell.length_b   1.000
_cell.length_c   1.000
_cell.angle_alpha   90.00
_cell.angle_beta   90.00
_cell.angle_gamma   90.00
#
_symmetry.space_group_name_H-M   'P 1'
#
loop_
_entity.id
_entity.type
_entity.pdbx_description
1 polymer ?
#
loop_
_entity_poly.entity_id
_entity_poly.type
_entity_poly.pdbx_seq_one_letter_code
_entity_poly.pdbx_strand_id
1 'polypeptide(L)'
;MNREALLWGLPYYLSVMKSEFEILISFRTPDGFKACGQYFLGSERAFAEQVFKGLTGRKDINDNAFLHLDLLELTGGLPEKVKTVSCRLSELGDNSQYILRELFRVHAIEPH
;
A
#
# COMPACT_ATOMS: atom_id res chain seq x y z
N MET A 1 11.91 -11.94 -28.97
CA MET A 1 11.55 -10.53 -28.96
C MET A 1 12.62 -9.71 -29.63
N ASN A 2 12.22 -8.76 -30.41
CA ASN A 2 13.15 -7.90 -31.11
C ASN A 2 13.80 -6.96 -30.13
N ARG A 3 15.13 -6.95 -30.15
CA ARG A 3 15.90 -6.11 -29.24
C ARG A 3 15.67 -4.63 -29.48
N GLU A 4 15.56 -4.26 -30.75
CA GLU A 4 15.33 -2.86 -31.09
C GLU A 4 13.94 -2.40 -30.65
N ALA A 5 12.96 -3.25 -30.82
CA ALA A 5 11.62 -2.93 -30.35
C ALA A 5 11.64 -2.69 -28.85
N LEU A 6 12.41 -3.49 -28.13
CA LEU A 6 12.55 -3.31 -26.71
C LEU A 6 13.18 -1.95 -26.37
N LEU A 7 14.24 -1.61 -27.07
CA LEU A 7 14.89 -0.34 -26.82
C LEU A 7 13.99 0.85 -27.16
N TRP A 8 13.25 0.76 -28.23
CA TRP A 8 12.34 1.81 -28.63
C TRP A 8 11.23 2.01 -27.63
N GLY A 9 10.70 0.90 -27.11
CA GLY A 9 9.60 0.99 -26.18
C GLY A 9 10.00 1.16 -24.75
N LEU A 10 11.31 1.15 -24.45
CA LEU A 10 11.76 1.10 -23.09
C LEU A 10 11.25 2.23 -22.19
N PRO A 11 11.29 3.50 -22.60
CA PRO A 11 10.77 4.56 -21.74
C PRO A 11 9.28 4.40 -21.46
N TYR A 12 8.52 4.05 -22.48
CA TYR A 12 7.10 3.83 -22.32
C TYR A 12 6.85 2.61 -21.44
N TYR A 13 7.59 1.54 -21.71
CA TYR A 13 7.45 0.29 -20.97
C TYR A 13 7.72 0.52 -19.48
N LEU A 14 8.79 1.23 -19.16
CA LEU A 14 9.11 1.51 -17.77
C LEU A 14 8.04 2.35 -17.10
N SER A 15 7.44 3.28 -17.83
CA SER A 15 6.37 4.09 -17.30
C SER A 15 5.14 3.24 -16.99
N VAL A 16 4.80 2.33 -17.91
CA VAL A 16 3.65 1.43 -17.73
C VAL A 16 3.89 0.45 -16.60
N MET A 17 5.14 -0.01 -16.46
CA MET A 17 5.50 -0.99 -15.45
C MET A 17 5.93 -0.39 -14.13
N LYS A 18 5.84 0.92 -14.03
CA LYS A 18 6.20 1.61 -12.80
C LYS A 18 5.32 1.12 -11.65
N SER A 19 5.96 0.82 -10.53
CA SER A 19 5.26 0.36 -9.36
C SER A 19 4.57 1.51 -8.65
N GLU A 20 3.41 1.22 -8.11
CA GLU A 20 2.71 2.11 -7.21
C GLU A 20 2.39 1.34 -5.94
N PHE A 21 2.19 2.06 -4.86
CA PHE A 21 2.00 1.44 -3.57
C PHE A 21 0.70 1.89 -2.94
N GLU A 22 0.05 0.95 -2.25
CA GLU A 22 -1.15 1.29 -1.50
C GLU A 22 -1.23 0.43 -0.25
N ILE A 23 -2.01 0.90 0.71
CA ILE A 23 -2.35 0.11 1.89
C ILE A 23 -3.79 -0.30 1.74
N LEU A 24 -4.03 -1.61 1.76
CA LEU A 24 -5.36 -2.17 1.67
C LEU A 24 -5.80 -2.57 3.07
N ILE A 25 -7.01 -2.16 3.44
CA ILE A 25 -7.60 -2.50 4.72
C ILE A 25 -8.64 -3.58 4.48
N SER A 26 -8.51 -4.70 5.21
CA SER A 26 -9.45 -5.80 5.10
C SER A 26 -9.93 -6.20 6.47
N PHE A 27 -11.17 -6.67 6.55
CA PHE A 27 -11.71 -7.17 7.81
C PHE A 27 -12.17 -8.61 7.64
N ARG A 28 -12.15 -9.33 8.74
CA ARG A 28 -12.49 -10.75 8.74
C ARG A 28 -13.99 -10.94 8.68
N THR A 29 -14.42 -11.85 7.80
CA THR A 29 -15.81 -12.29 7.73
C THR A 29 -15.84 -13.80 7.80
N PRO A 30 -17.02 -14.42 7.96
CA PRO A 30 -17.10 -15.88 7.93
C PRO A 30 -16.55 -16.49 6.65
N ASP A 31 -16.55 -15.74 5.55
CA ASP A 31 -16.09 -16.23 4.26
C ASP A 31 -14.66 -15.79 3.94
N GLY A 32 -13.94 -15.24 4.93
CA GLY A 32 -12.58 -14.78 4.72
C GLY A 32 -12.47 -13.27 4.87
N PHE A 33 -11.34 -12.74 4.47
CA PHE A 33 -11.10 -11.31 4.59
C PHE A 33 -11.67 -10.57 3.40
N LYS A 34 -12.33 -9.45 3.66
CA LYS A 34 -12.90 -8.60 2.63
C LYS A 34 -12.32 -7.20 2.74
N ALA A 35 -11.92 -6.66 1.60
CA ALA A 35 -11.39 -5.31 1.54
C ALA A 35 -12.48 -4.31 1.87
N CYS A 36 -12.13 -3.29 2.66
CA CYS A 36 -13.07 -2.24 3.03
C CYS A 36 -12.52 -0.84 2.85
N GLY A 37 -11.25 -0.70 2.48
CA GLY A 37 -10.70 0.62 2.24
C GLY A 37 -9.27 0.52 1.74
N GLN A 38 -8.78 1.64 1.24
CA GLN A 38 -7.41 1.68 0.74
C GLN A 38 -6.89 3.10 0.77
N TYR A 39 -5.56 3.22 0.88
CA TYR A 39 -4.86 4.49 0.81
C TYR A 39 -3.76 4.37 -0.25
N PHE A 40 -3.76 5.28 -1.20
CA PHE A 40 -2.70 5.32 -2.21
C PHE A 40 -1.50 6.06 -1.63
N LEU A 41 -0.34 5.43 -1.72
CA LEU A 41 0.89 6.00 -1.18
C LEU A 41 1.79 6.60 -2.26
N GLY A 42 1.47 6.40 -3.52
CA GLY A 42 2.29 6.92 -4.60
C GLY A 42 3.29 5.89 -5.08
N SER A 43 4.33 6.37 -5.76
CA SER A 43 5.28 5.48 -6.42
C SER A 43 6.63 5.38 -5.74
N GLU A 44 6.82 6.06 -4.61
CA GLU A 44 8.09 6.05 -3.88
C GLU A 44 8.11 4.91 -2.89
N ARG A 45 8.92 3.88 -3.18
CA ARG A 45 9.02 2.73 -2.30
C ARG A 45 9.48 3.11 -0.90
N ALA A 46 10.47 4.00 -0.80
CA ALA A 46 11.00 4.38 0.50
C ALA A 46 9.93 5.01 1.38
N PHE A 47 9.12 5.87 0.79
CA PHE A 47 8.01 6.50 1.53
C PHE A 47 6.98 5.45 1.95
N ALA A 48 6.60 4.57 1.02
CA ALA A 48 5.59 3.55 1.31
C ALA A 48 6.04 2.64 2.46
N GLU A 49 7.29 2.21 2.44
CA GLU A 49 7.81 1.34 3.48
C GLU A 49 7.94 2.08 4.80
N GLN A 50 8.33 3.35 4.76
CA GLN A 50 8.42 4.16 5.96
C GLN A 50 7.05 4.32 6.62
N VAL A 51 6.03 4.62 5.83
CA VAL A 51 4.67 4.75 6.35
C VAL A 51 4.23 3.42 6.95
N PHE A 52 4.40 2.34 6.22
CA PHE A 52 3.93 1.05 6.69
C PHE A 52 4.66 0.62 7.97
N LYS A 53 5.94 0.92 8.07
CA LYS A 53 6.72 0.59 9.25
C LYS A 53 6.21 1.30 10.49
N GLY A 54 5.61 2.46 10.34
CA GLY A 54 5.07 3.24 11.45
C GLY A 54 3.71 2.81 11.94
N LEU A 55 3.08 1.85 11.29
CA LEU A 55 1.75 1.40 11.69
C LEU A 55 1.81 0.62 13.01
N THR A 56 0.77 0.78 13.80
CA THR A 56 0.62 0.07 15.07
C THR A 56 -0.12 -1.24 14.82
N GLY A 57 0.40 -2.32 15.38
CA GLY A 57 -0.21 -3.63 15.26
C GLY A 57 0.84 -4.71 15.27
N ARG A 58 0.42 -5.93 14.96
CA ARG A 58 1.29 -7.09 14.93
C ARG A 58 1.81 -7.28 13.51
N LYS A 59 3.11 -7.47 13.41
CA LYS A 59 3.77 -7.59 12.11
C LYS A 59 3.67 -8.98 11.50
N ASP A 60 3.01 -9.90 12.18
CA ASP A 60 2.83 -11.25 11.67
C ASP A 60 1.44 -11.43 11.12
N ILE A 61 1.27 -12.42 10.27
CA ILE A 61 -0.03 -12.78 9.73
C ILE A 61 -0.78 -13.53 10.82
N ASN A 62 -1.96 -13.03 11.17
CA ASN A 62 -2.79 -13.65 12.17
C ASN A 62 -4.20 -13.75 11.63
N ASP A 63 -4.61 -14.98 11.31
CA ASP A 63 -5.92 -15.24 10.73
C ASP A 63 -7.05 -14.98 11.70
N ASN A 64 -6.76 -14.91 12.99
CA ASN A 64 -7.76 -14.61 14.01
C ASN A 64 -7.89 -13.11 14.26
N ALA A 65 -7.04 -12.29 13.66
CA ALA A 65 -7.15 -10.86 13.81
C ALA A 65 -8.40 -10.35 13.09
N PHE A 66 -8.97 -9.29 13.61
CA PHE A 66 -10.16 -8.70 13.02
C PHE A 66 -9.82 -7.91 11.75
N LEU A 67 -8.68 -7.25 11.73
CA LEU A 67 -8.29 -6.37 10.64
C LEU A 67 -6.88 -6.70 10.16
N HIS A 68 -6.71 -6.61 8.85
CA HIS A 68 -5.40 -6.67 8.22
C HIS A 68 -5.17 -5.38 7.45
N LEU A 69 -3.97 -4.84 7.57
CA LEU A 69 -3.50 -3.76 6.70
C LEU A 69 -2.36 -4.34 5.88
N ASP A 70 -2.53 -4.34 4.57
CA ASP A 70 -1.56 -4.92 3.66
C ASP A 70 -0.90 -3.84 2.83
N LEU A 71 0.42 -3.83 2.82
CA LEU A 71 1.14 -3.01 1.86
C LEU A 71 1.19 -3.75 0.55
N LEU A 72 0.62 -3.15 -0.48
CA LEU A 72 0.61 -3.73 -1.81
C LEU A 72 1.49 -2.92 -2.74
N GLU A 73 2.19 -3.64 -3.59
CA GLU A 73 2.90 -3.04 -4.71
C GLU A 73 2.15 -3.42 -5.98
N LEU A 74 1.74 -2.40 -6.74
CA LEU A 74 1.03 -2.62 -7.98
C LEU A 74 1.97 -2.32 -9.13
N THR A 75 2.25 -3.33 -9.94
CA THR A 75 3.10 -3.19 -11.11
C THR A 75 2.25 -3.50 -12.31
N GLY A 76 2.04 -2.50 -13.18
CA GLY A 76 1.15 -2.69 -14.31
C GLY A 76 -0.28 -2.98 -13.89
N GLY A 77 -0.67 -2.51 -12.71
CA GLY A 77 -2.00 -2.75 -12.18
C GLY A 77 -2.17 -4.07 -11.45
N LEU A 78 -1.14 -4.92 -11.42
CA LEU A 78 -1.22 -6.21 -10.74
C LEU A 78 -0.70 -6.08 -9.32
N PRO A 79 -1.53 -6.36 -8.31
CA PRO A 79 -1.13 -6.20 -6.92
C PRO A 79 -0.28 -7.38 -6.43
N GLU A 80 0.69 -7.05 -5.60
CA GLU A 80 1.50 -8.04 -4.90
C GLU A 80 1.62 -7.61 -3.46
N LYS A 81 1.33 -8.51 -2.54
CA LYS A 81 1.41 -8.19 -1.12
C LYS A 81 2.87 -8.17 -0.68
N VAL A 82 3.30 -7.08 -0.12
CA VAL A 82 4.66 -6.90 0.36
C VAL A 82 4.76 -7.20 1.84
N LYS A 83 3.86 -6.64 2.64
CA LYS A 83 3.86 -6.79 4.10
C LYS A 83 2.45 -6.74 4.62
N THR A 84 2.25 -7.29 5.81
CA THR A 84 0.95 -7.28 6.50
C THR A 84 1.13 -6.88 7.94
N VAL A 85 0.20 -6.08 8.43
CA VAL A 85 0.06 -5.77 9.85
C VAL A 85 -1.35 -6.18 10.26
N SER A 86 -1.45 -6.97 11.34
CA SER A 86 -2.73 -7.31 11.94
C SER A 86 -3.01 -6.31 13.04
N CYS A 87 -4.18 -5.72 13.05
CA CYS A 87 -4.47 -4.73 14.08
C CYS A 87 -5.88 -4.89 14.62
N ARG A 88 -6.09 -4.23 15.75
CA ARG A 88 -7.40 -4.19 16.39
C ARG A 88 -8.16 -2.98 15.87
N LEU A 89 -9.46 -3.00 16.06
CA LEU A 89 -10.31 -1.90 15.63
C LEU A 89 -9.87 -0.59 16.27
N SER A 90 -9.44 -0.62 17.53
CA SER A 90 -8.97 0.58 18.20
C SER A 90 -7.68 1.13 17.57
N GLU A 91 -6.89 0.26 16.98
CA GLU A 91 -5.64 0.70 16.33
C GLU A 91 -5.89 1.24 14.93
N LEU A 92 -6.99 0.87 14.32
CA LEU A 92 -7.30 1.32 12.96
C LEU A 92 -7.42 2.83 12.90
N GLY A 93 -8.08 3.43 13.89
CA GLY A 93 -8.23 4.89 13.91
C GLY A 93 -6.89 5.60 13.97
N ASP A 94 -6.01 5.14 14.85
CA ASP A 94 -4.68 5.72 14.97
C ASP A 94 -3.88 5.53 13.70
N ASN A 95 -3.97 4.34 13.11
CA ASN A 95 -3.26 4.04 11.88
C ASN A 95 -3.76 4.90 10.73
N SER A 96 -5.07 5.09 10.62
CA SER A 96 -5.63 5.91 9.56
C SER A 96 -5.19 7.36 9.70
N GLN A 97 -5.21 7.89 10.91
CA GLN A 97 -4.73 9.25 11.15
C GLN A 97 -3.27 9.39 10.79
N TYR A 98 -2.46 8.40 11.16
CA TYR A 98 -1.04 8.42 10.86
C TYR A 98 -0.80 8.41 9.35
N ILE A 99 -1.49 7.53 8.63
CA ILE A 99 -1.33 7.44 7.18
C ILE A 99 -1.69 8.78 6.53
N LEU A 100 -2.83 9.33 6.91
CA LEU A 100 -3.28 10.59 6.33
C LEU A 100 -2.33 11.74 6.64
N ARG A 101 -1.82 11.79 7.86
CA ARG A 101 -0.87 12.82 8.23
C ARG A 101 0.41 12.73 7.41
N GLU A 102 0.91 11.51 7.19
CA GLU A 102 2.10 11.34 6.37
C GLU A 102 1.85 11.69 4.91
N LEU A 103 0.67 11.32 4.39
CA LEU A 103 0.31 11.67 3.03
C LEU A 103 0.19 13.18 2.86
N PHE A 104 -0.44 13.86 3.81
CA PHE A 104 -0.54 15.31 3.75
C PHE A 104 0.83 15.97 3.82
N ARG A 105 1.70 15.45 4.66
CA ARG A 105 3.03 16.01 4.82
C ARG A 105 3.83 15.99 3.51
N VAL A 106 3.65 14.94 2.73
CA VAL A 106 4.45 14.72 1.52
C VAL A 106 3.76 15.27 0.28
N HIS A 107 2.44 15.15 0.20
CA HIS A 107 1.69 15.45 -1.02
C HIS A 107 0.82 16.68 -0.94
N ALA A 108 0.62 17.24 0.25
CA ALA A 108 -0.29 18.36 0.38
C ALA A 108 0.24 19.57 -0.38
N ILE A 109 -0.68 20.24 -1.03
CA ILE A 109 -0.37 21.52 -1.60
C ILE A 109 -0.11 22.46 -0.44
N GLU A 110 0.86 23.34 -0.63
CA GLU A 110 1.27 24.23 0.42
C GLU A 110 0.06 24.93 1.05
N PRO A 111 -0.15 24.74 2.33
CA PRO A 111 -1.25 25.41 3.00
C PRO A 111 -0.94 26.89 3.14
N HIS A 112 -1.96 27.66 3.11
CA HIS A 112 -1.78 29.11 3.19
C HIS A 112 -2.65 29.69 4.23
#